data_ed7b0f54e93e921fa931351103e5c5c4
#
_entry.id   ed7b0f54e93e921fa931351103e5c5c4
#
_cell.length_a   1.000
_cell.length_b   1.000
_cell.length_c   1.000
_cell.angle_alpha   90.00
_cell.angle_beta   90.00
_cell.angle_gamma   90.00
#
_symmetry.space_group_name_H-M   'P 1'
#
loop_
_entity.id
_entity.type
_entity.pdbx_description
1 polymer ?
#
loop_
_entity_poly.entity_id
_entity_poly.type
_entity_poly.pdbx_seq_one_letter_code
_entity_poly.pdbx_strand_id
1 'polypeptide(L)'
;MVNVAILGFGVVGSGVAEVLDTNERHIEGKVDDLIRLKYILDVRDFPDSPFAGKVVHDFSVIEQDPEVSIVVETIGGAKVALDFTRRALQAGKSVITSNKELVAEHGCELLRLAQEKGVSYLFEASVGGGIPIIRPLNQCLAANEIEEITGILNGTTNYILTRMIRAGLSFGDALREAQANGYAEQDPTADIEGHDACRKICILASLAFGRHIYPRQVPTEGITGVTLADVAYADSCGKKLKLLGRAIRRTDGKVCAYVAPHLVDRENPLSGVEDVFNAIAVRGNAIGDVMFYGRGAGKLPTASAVV
;
A
#
# COMPACT_ATOMS: atom_id res chain seq x y z
N MET A 1 -24.07 0.06 -16.78
CA MET A 1 -23.41 -1.15 -16.24
C MET A 1 -21.91 -1.05 -16.50
N VAL A 2 -21.10 -1.19 -15.46
CA VAL A 2 -19.64 -1.10 -15.51
C VAL A 2 -19.04 -2.50 -15.39
N ASN A 3 -18.35 -2.96 -16.43
CA ASN A 3 -17.65 -4.24 -16.41
C ASN A 3 -16.20 -4.07 -15.96
N VAL A 4 -15.79 -4.92 -15.02
CA VAL A 4 -14.47 -4.94 -14.39
C VAL A 4 -13.74 -6.23 -14.78
N ALA A 5 -12.44 -6.13 -15.04
CA ALA A 5 -11.55 -7.27 -15.17
C ALA A 5 -10.48 -7.22 -14.08
N ILE A 6 -10.15 -8.36 -13.46
CA ILE A 6 -9.11 -8.49 -12.44
C ILE A 6 -7.89 -9.18 -13.06
N LEU A 7 -6.72 -8.59 -12.92
CA LEU A 7 -5.43 -9.17 -13.33
C LEU A 7 -4.70 -9.71 -12.10
N GLY A 8 -4.54 -11.04 -12.03
CA GLY A 8 -3.99 -11.75 -10.89
C GLY A 8 -5.07 -12.15 -9.87
N PHE A 9 -5.26 -13.44 -9.68
CA PHE A 9 -6.27 -13.98 -8.74
C PHE A 9 -5.62 -14.59 -7.49
N GLY A 10 -4.62 -13.85 -6.98
CA GLY A 10 -3.99 -14.14 -5.69
C GLY A 10 -4.83 -13.64 -4.51
N VAL A 11 -4.15 -13.35 -3.38
CA VAL A 11 -4.83 -12.91 -2.14
C VAL A 11 -5.68 -11.66 -2.36
N VAL A 12 -5.13 -10.63 -3.00
CA VAL A 12 -5.85 -9.36 -3.21
C VAL A 12 -6.93 -9.51 -4.29
N GLY A 13 -6.60 -10.08 -5.45
CA GLY A 13 -7.55 -10.21 -6.55
C GLY A 13 -8.77 -11.07 -6.19
N SER A 14 -8.57 -12.19 -5.48
CA SER A 14 -9.68 -12.99 -4.97
C SER A 14 -10.50 -12.24 -3.91
N GLY A 15 -9.84 -11.40 -3.11
CA GLY A 15 -10.53 -10.52 -2.17
C GLY A 15 -11.40 -9.47 -2.86
N VAL A 16 -10.92 -8.89 -3.96
CA VAL A 16 -11.70 -7.92 -4.77
C VAL A 16 -12.95 -8.58 -5.35
N ALA A 17 -12.81 -9.78 -5.92
CA ALA A 17 -13.96 -10.54 -6.43
C ALA A 17 -14.98 -10.83 -5.31
N GLU A 18 -14.49 -11.24 -4.13
CA GLU A 18 -15.33 -11.50 -2.95
C GLU A 18 -16.07 -10.23 -2.48
N VAL A 19 -15.39 -9.07 -2.39
CA VAL A 19 -16.02 -7.82 -1.97
C VAL A 19 -17.06 -7.35 -2.99
N LEU A 20 -16.77 -7.44 -4.28
CA LEU A 20 -17.72 -7.09 -5.34
C LEU A 20 -18.98 -7.98 -5.29
N ASP A 21 -18.84 -9.26 -5.00
CA ASP A 21 -19.96 -10.21 -4.90
C ASP A 21 -20.75 -9.98 -3.60
N THR A 22 -20.05 -9.98 -2.45
CA THR A 22 -20.69 -9.91 -1.13
C THR A 22 -21.38 -8.58 -0.87
N ASN A 23 -20.81 -7.48 -1.35
CA ASN A 23 -21.30 -6.11 -1.12
C ASN A 23 -22.00 -5.51 -2.34
N GLU A 24 -22.36 -6.33 -3.36
CA GLU A 24 -22.93 -5.89 -4.63
C GLU A 24 -24.02 -4.80 -4.44
N ARG A 25 -25.08 -5.11 -3.70
CA ARG A 25 -26.22 -4.19 -3.47
C ARG A 25 -25.82 -2.88 -2.81
N HIS A 26 -24.86 -2.93 -1.88
CA HIS A 26 -24.39 -1.74 -1.20
C HIS A 26 -23.58 -0.84 -2.14
N ILE A 27 -22.72 -1.44 -2.96
CA ILE A 27 -21.90 -0.74 -3.95
C ILE A 27 -22.78 -0.10 -5.01
N GLU A 28 -23.73 -0.86 -5.57
CA GLU A 28 -24.69 -0.39 -6.56
C GLU A 28 -25.50 0.83 -6.06
N GLY A 29 -25.97 0.77 -4.82
CA GLY A 29 -26.68 1.88 -4.19
C GLY A 29 -25.83 3.15 -3.95
N LYS A 30 -24.49 3.02 -4.01
CA LYS A 30 -23.56 4.18 -3.86
C LYS A 30 -23.19 4.82 -5.19
N VAL A 31 -23.07 4.04 -6.25
CA VAL A 31 -22.61 4.52 -7.56
C VAL A 31 -23.75 4.70 -8.57
N ASP A 32 -24.96 4.30 -8.20
CA ASP A 32 -26.17 4.34 -9.04
C ASP A 32 -25.99 3.59 -10.38
N ASP A 33 -25.17 2.54 -10.36
CA ASP A 33 -24.91 1.69 -11.52
C ASP A 33 -24.52 0.26 -11.05
N LEU A 34 -24.61 -0.70 -11.96
CA LEU A 34 -24.22 -2.10 -11.76
C LEU A 34 -22.73 -2.27 -12.04
N ILE A 35 -21.98 -2.79 -11.09
CA ILE A 35 -20.58 -3.18 -11.27
C ILE A 35 -20.50 -4.69 -11.41
N ARG A 36 -19.98 -5.17 -12.52
CA ARG A 36 -19.91 -6.61 -12.84
C ARG A 36 -18.47 -7.07 -13.08
N LEU A 37 -18.05 -8.08 -12.33
CA LEU A 37 -16.82 -8.80 -12.63
C LEU A 37 -17.03 -9.64 -13.90
N LYS A 38 -16.36 -9.27 -15.01
CA LYS A 38 -16.47 -9.95 -16.29
C LYS A 38 -15.36 -10.96 -16.50
N TYR A 39 -14.11 -10.60 -16.25
CA TYR A 39 -12.93 -11.44 -16.48
C TYR A 39 -11.98 -11.45 -15.28
N ILE A 40 -11.28 -12.57 -15.15
CA ILE A 40 -10.14 -12.76 -14.24
C ILE A 40 -8.99 -13.28 -15.09
N LEU A 41 -7.90 -12.54 -15.19
CA LEU A 41 -6.67 -12.98 -15.83
C LEU A 41 -5.75 -13.62 -14.80
N ASP A 42 -5.43 -14.89 -14.95
CA ASP A 42 -4.38 -15.56 -14.18
C ASP A 42 -3.76 -16.67 -15.05
N VAL A 43 -2.55 -17.08 -14.73
CA VAL A 43 -1.87 -18.20 -15.38
C VAL A 43 -2.37 -19.56 -14.87
N ARG A 44 -3.06 -19.56 -13.75
CA ARG A 44 -3.63 -20.75 -13.08
C ARG A 44 -5.11 -20.85 -13.32
N ASP A 45 -5.63 -22.07 -13.23
CA ASP A 45 -7.07 -22.35 -13.12
C ASP A 45 -7.51 -22.42 -11.66
N PHE A 46 -8.78 -22.11 -11.42
CA PHE A 46 -9.39 -22.10 -10.09
C PHE A 46 -10.73 -22.86 -10.12
N PRO A 47 -10.70 -24.19 -10.33
CA PRO A 47 -11.93 -24.98 -10.58
C PRO A 47 -12.93 -24.94 -9.42
N ASP A 48 -12.45 -24.79 -8.17
CA ASP A 48 -13.28 -24.73 -6.98
C ASP A 48 -13.80 -23.33 -6.66
N SER A 49 -13.40 -22.32 -7.43
CA SER A 49 -13.86 -20.94 -7.24
C SER A 49 -15.24 -20.72 -7.86
N PRO A 50 -16.14 -19.96 -7.20
CA PRO A 50 -17.40 -19.53 -7.81
C PRO A 50 -17.19 -18.67 -9.06
N PHE A 51 -15.97 -18.16 -9.26
CA PHE A 51 -15.58 -17.34 -10.40
C PHE A 51 -14.84 -18.11 -11.51
N ALA A 52 -14.75 -19.45 -11.42
CA ALA A 52 -13.99 -20.29 -12.37
C ALA A 52 -14.35 -19.99 -13.85
N GLY A 53 -15.63 -19.80 -14.16
CA GLY A 53 -16.09 -19.50 -15.52
C GLY A 53 -15.70 -18.12 -16.07
N LYS A 54 -15.04 -17.27 -15.26
CA LYS A 54 -14.57 -15.93 -15.66
C LYS A 54 -13.06 -15.88 -15.93
N VAL A 55 -12.36 -16.99 -15.70
CA VAL A 55 -10.88 -17.07 -15.84
C VAL A 55 -10.51 -17.08 -17.33
N VAL A 56 -9.57 -16.23 -17.67
CA VAL A 56 -8.95 -16.14 -18.99
C VAL A 56 -7.41 -16.13 -18.81
N HIS A 57 -6.67 -16.60 -19.82
CA HIS A 57 -5.22 -16.72 -19.77
C HIS A 57 -4.48 -15.76 -20.71
N ASP A 58 -5.22 -15.02 -21.54
CA ASP A 58 -4.66 -14.05 -22.48
C ASP A 58 -5.24 -12.66 -22.21
N PHE A 59 -4.35 -11.71 -21.93
CA PHE A 59 -4.73 -10.32 -21.68
C PHE A 59 -5.43 -9.67 -22.89
N SER A 60 -5.14 -10.12 -24.10
CA SER A 60 -5.77 -9.58 -25.32
C SER A 60 -7.31 -9.68 -25.29
N VAL A 61 -7.87 -10.68 -24.60
CA VAL A 61 -9.32 -10.84 -24.39
C VAL A 61 -9.90 -9.64 -23.64
N ILE A 62 -9.17 -9.16 -22.61
CA ILE A 62 -9.58 -8.01 -21.80
C ILE A 62 -9.31 -6.70 -22.55
N GLU A 63 -8.12 -6.60 -23.15
CA GLU A 63 -7.68 -5.40 -23.86
C GLU A 63 -8.63 -5.01 -25.00
N GLN A 64 -9.05 -6.00 -25.81
CA GLN A 64 -9.87 -5.79 -27.00
C GLN A 64 -11.38 -5.71 -26.71
N ASP A 65 -11.82 -6.08 -25.53
CA ASP A 65 -13.25 -6.04 -25.18
C ASP A 65 -13.69 -4.61 -24.84
N PRO A 66 -14.52 -3.97 -25.70
CA PRO A 66 -14.97 -2.59 -25.48
C PRO A 66 -15.92 -2.43 -24.30
N GLU A 67 -16.51 -3.53 -23.80
CA GLU A 67 -17.41 -3.47 -22.65
C GLU A 67 -16.65 -3.43 -21.31
N VAL A 68 -15.37 -3.81 -21.27
CA VAL A 68 -14.53 -3.68 -20.08
C VAL A 68 -14.04 -2.25 -19.95
N SER A 69 -14.47 -1.55 -18.93
CA SER A 69 -14.10 -0.15 -18.65
C SER A 69 -13.07 0.01 -17.55
N ILE A 70 -12.99 -0.95 -16.62
CA ILE A 70 -12.08 -0.90 -15.47
C ILE A 70 -11.25 -2.19 -15.41
N VAL A 71 -9.95 -2.01 -15.22
CA VAL A 71 -9.00 -3.10 -14.98
C VAL A 71 -8.42 -2.95 -13.57
N VAL A 72 -8.54 -4.00 -12.76
CA VAL A 72 -7.95 -4.09 -11.43
C VAL A 72 -6.66 -4.90 -11.52
N GLU A 73 -5.52 -4.26 -11.29
CA GLU A 73 -4.19 -4.88 -11.35
C GLU A 73 -3.74 -5.29 -9.94
N THR A 74 -3.56 -6.59 -9.74
CA THR A 74 -3.12 -7.21 -8.47
C THR A 74 -2.05 -8.28 -8.69
N ILE A 75 -1.26 -8.13 -9.76
CA ILE A 75 -0.14 -9.02 -10.10
C ILE A 75 1.07 -8.65 -9.25
N GLY A 76 1.82 -9.64 -8.78
CA GLY A 76 3.07 -9.40 -8.08
C GLY A 76 4.21 -8.96 -9.01
N GLY A 77 5.09 -8.07 -8.52
CA GLY A 77 6.22 -7.51 -9.27
C GLY A 77 5.80 -6.43 -10.27
N ALA A 78 6.78 -5.65 -10.78
CA ALA A 78 6.49 -4.50 -11.62
C ALA A 78 6.47 -4.81 -13.13
N LYS A 79 7.26 -5.79 -13.61
CA LYS A 79 7.53 -5.96 -15.04
C LYS A 79 6.28 -6.29 -15.87
N VAL A 80 5.56 -7.34 -15.50
CA VAL A 80 4.32 -7.77 -16.21
C VAL A 80 3.18 -6.79 -15.92
N ALA A 81 3.06 -6.35 -14.67
CA ALA A 81 2.07 -5.36 -14.26
C ALA A 81 2.18 -4.05 -15.05
N LEU A 82 3.41 -3.58 -15.31
CA LEU A 82 3.66 -2.38 -16.11
C LEU A 82 3.16 -2.52 -17.55
N ASP A 83 3.47 -3.65 -18.20
CA ASP A 83 3.03 -3.91 -19.58
C ASP A 83 1.51 -3.90 -19.67
N PHE A 84 0.84 -4.68 -18.85
CA PHE A 84 -0.61 -4.77 -18.87
C PHE A 84 -1.30 -3.47 -18.47
N THR A 85 -0.76 -2.74 -17.49
CA THR A 85 -1.28 -1.43 -17.11
C THR A 85 -1.18 -0.42 -18.26
N ARG A 86 -0.02 -0.34 -18.94
CA ARG A 86 0.15 0.54 -20.11
C ARG A 86 -0.85 0.20 -21.22
N ARG A 87 -0.97 -1.07 -21.57
CA ARG A 87 -1.88 -1.54 -22.62
C ARG A 87 -3.34 -1.27 -22.24
N ALA A 88 -3.74 -1.50 -20.99
CA ALA A 88 -5.09 -1.18 -20.53
C ALA A 88 -5.40 0.32 -20.66
N LEU A 89 -4.50 1.19 -20.17
CA LEU A 89 -4.65 2.64 -20.29
C LEU A 89 -4.68 3.10 -21.76
N GLN A 90 -3.82 2.53 -22.62
CA GLN A 90 -3.79 2.81 -24.06
C GLN A 90 -5.08 2.40 -24.76
N ALA A 91 -5.71 1.30 -24.31
CA ALA A 91 -7.02 0.83 -24.77
C ALA A 91 -8.21 1.64 -24.21
N GLY A 92 -7.96 2.74 -23.49
CA GLY A 92 -9.01 3.59 -22.93
C GLY A 92 -9.71 3.01 -21.71
N LYS A 93 -9.05 2.10 -20.98
CA LYS A 93 -9.59 1.51 -19.75
C LYS A 93 -8.97 2.17 -18.52
N SER A 94 -9.79 2.49 -17.53
CA SER A 94 -9.30 2.94 -16.23
C SER A 94 -8.61 1.78 -15.49
N VAL A 95 -7.53 2.07 -14.75
CA VAL A 95 -6.79 1.04 -14.02
C VAL A 95 -6.76 1.38 -12.53
N ILE A 96 -7.01 0.37 -11.71
CA ILE A 96 -6.86 0.43 -10.25
C ILE A 96 -5.81 -0.60 -9.87
N THR A 97 -4.80 -0.19 -9.06
CA THR A 97 -3.73 -1.12 -8.67
C THR A 97 -3.48 -1.12 -7.16
N SER A 98 -3.09 -2.28 -6.63
CA SER A 98 -2.52 -2.44 -5.28
C SER A 98 -0.99 -2.56 -5.30
N ASN A 99 -0.37 -2.51 -6.47
CA ASN A 99 1.04 -2.79 -6.68
C ASN A 99 1.92 -1.57 -6.35
N LYS A 100 2.39 -1.51 -5.11
CA LYS A 100 3.26 -0.42 -4.62
C LYS A 100 4.58 -0.29 -5.37
N GLU A 101 5.12 -1.41 -5.86
CA GLU A 101 6.37 -1.41 -6.65
C GLU A 101 6.17 -0.72 -7.99
N LEU A 102 5.09 -1.09 -8.70
CA LEU A 102 4.70 -0.44 -9.94
C LEU A 102 4.48 1.06 -9.76
N VAL A 103 3.75 1.47 -8.72
CA VAL A 103 3.43 2.88 -8.47
C VAL A 103 4.69 3.66 -8.07
N ALA A 104 5.55 3.11 -7.19
CA ALA A 104 6.76 3.80 -6.74
C ALA A 104 7.77 4.02 -7.87
N GLU A 105 7.89 3.10 -8.83
CA GLU A 105 8.84 3.20 -9.94
C GLU A 105 8.25 3.90 -11.18
N HIS A 106 6.99 3.66 -11.51
CA HIS A 106 6.37 4.06 -12.78
C HIS A 106 5.12 4.94 -12.62
N GLY A 107 4.71 5.29 -11.40
CA GLY A 107 3.46 6.00 -11.14
C GLY A 107 3.30 7.30 -11.91
N CYS A 108 4.36 8.11 -12.02
CA CYS A 108 4.33 9.38 -12.74
C CYS A 108 4.07 9.18 -14.25
N GLU A 109 4.69 8.18 -14.86
CA GLU A 109 4.48 7.83 -16.27
C GLU A 109 3.05 7.37 -16.52
N LEU A 110 2.55 6.47 -15.65
CA LEU A 110 1.22 5.88 -15.78
C LEU A 110 0.11 6.91 -15.53
N LEU A 111 0.30 7.83 -14.58
CA LEU A 111 -0.63 8.95 -14.36
C LEU A 111 -0.72 9.86 -15.58
N ARG A 112 0.43 10.19 -16.20
CA ARG A 112 0.45 11.00 -17.43
C ARG A 112 -0.25 10.29 -18.56
N LEU A 113 0.03 9.00 -18.78
CA LEU A 113 -0.63 8.21 -19.82
C LEU A 113 -2.15 8.14 -19.59
N ALA A 114 -2.59 7.95 -18.36
CA ALA A 114 -4.02 7.96 -18.03
C ALA A 114 -4.66 9.32 -18.35
N GLN A 115 -4.00 10.42 -18.01
CA GLN A 115 -4.46 11.77 -18.34
C GLN A 115 -4.55 11.99 -19.86
N GLU A 116 -3.53 11.59 -20.62
CA GLU A 116 -3.51 11.68 -22.09
C GLU A 116 -4.66 10.88 -22.75
N LYS A 117 -5.06 9.77 -22.14
CA LYS A 117 -6.14 8.90 -22.62
C LYS A 117 -7.53 9.26 -22.06
N GLY A 118 -7.63 10.23 -21.14
CA GLY A 118 -8.87 10.63 -20.51
C GLY A 118 -9.48 9.56 -19.60
N VAL A 119 -8.64 8.68 -19.02
CA VAL A 119 -9.01 7.62 -18.09
C VAL A 119 -8.33 7.81 -16.73
N SER A 120 -8.71 7.01 -15.74
CA SER A 120 -8.17 7.09 -14.39
C SER A 120 -7.11 6.02 -14.11
N TYR A 121 -6.06 6.39 -13.37
CA TYR A 121 -5.12 5.47 -12.76
C TYR A 121 -5.16 5.68 -11.24
N LEU A 122 -5.72 4.71 -10.50
CA LEU A 122 -5.98 4.79 -9.07
C LEU A 122 -5.17 3.72 -8.32
N PHE A 123 -4.67 4.07 -7.14
CA PHE A 123 -3.74 3.21 -6.39
C PHE A 123 -3.87 3.33 -4.87
N GLU A 124 -5.08 3.61 -4.36
CA GLU A 124 -5.33 3.69 -2.90
C GLU A 124 -4.79 2.46 -2.16
N ALA A 125 -5.02 1.27 -2.71
CA ALA A 125 -4.61 0.01 -2.11
C ALA A 125 -3.09 -0.25 -2.13
N SER A 126 -2.29 0.60 -2.77
CA SER A 126 -0.82 0.47 -2.82
C SER A 126 -0.13 0.91 -1.52
N VAL A 127 -0.78 1.74 -0.70
CA VAL A 127 -0.26 2.22 0.60
C VAL A 127 -1.33 2.08 1.67
N GLY A 128 -0.94 1.57 2.84
CA GLY A 128 -1.80 1.51 4.01
C GLY A 128 -2.85 0.38 3.99
N GLY A 129 -2.92 -0.44 2.95
CA GLY A 129 -3.89 -1.53 2.84
C GLY A 129 -5.33 -1.00 2.99
N GLY A 130 -5.96 -1.27 4.13
CA GLY A 130 -7.31 -0.78 4.43
C GLY A 130 -7.37 0.65 5.02
N ILE A 131 -6.23 1.30 5.21
CA ILE A 131 -6.16 2.69 5.70
C ILE A 131 -6.37 3.64 4.52
N PRO A 132 -7.44 4.45 4.47
CA PRO A 132 -7.61 5.45 3.43
C PRO A 132 -6.59 6.58 3.65
N ILE A 133 -5.66 6.78 2.73
CA ILE A 133 -4.62 7.82 2.84
C ILE A 133 -4.40 8.61 1.55
N ILE A 134 -4.40 7.96 0.38
CA ILE A 134 -4.10 8.64 -0.89
C ILE A 134 -5.24 9.58 -1.27
N ARG A 135 -6.48 9.11 -1.21
CA ARG A 135 -7.65 9.95 -1.47
C ARG A 135 -7.79 11.09 -0.44
N PRO A 136 -7.65 10.86 0.88
CA PRO A 136 -7.57 11.95 1.85
C PRO A 136 -6.49 12.97 1.57
N LEU A 137 -5.26 12.57 1.25
CA LEU A 137 -4.19 13.50 0.88
C LEU A 137 -4.58 14.40 -0.30
N ASN A 138 -5.17 13.81 -1.35
CA ASN A 138 -5.48 14.52 -2.57
C ASN A 138 -6.77 15.35 -2.51
N GLN A 139 -7.73 14.96 -1.70
CA GLN A 139 -9.08 15.57 -1.65
C GLN A 139 -9.36 16.25 -0.32
N CYS A 140 -9.26 15.54 0.81
CA CYS A 140 -9.64 16.09 2.11
C CYS A 140 -8.63 17.10 2.63
N LEU A 141 -7.34 16.88 2.35
CA LEU A 141 -6.25 17.74 2.79
C LEU A 141 -5.77 18.72 1.71
N ALA A 142 -6.45 18.80 0.57
CA ALA A 142 -6.04 19.60 -0.58
C ALA A 142 -5.88 21.11 -0.30
N ALA A 143 -6.53 21.63 0.73
CA ALA A 143 -6.40 23.02 1.15
C ALA A 143 -5.12 23.29 1.98
N ASN A 144 -4.33 22.26 2.30
CA ASN A 144 -3.15 22.38 3.14
C ASN A 144 -1.86 22.26 2.32
N GLU A 145 -0.86 23.03 2.72
CA GLU A 145 0.52 22.69 2.40
C GLU A 145 0.98 21.57 3.35
N ILE A 146 1.25 20.40 2.79
CA ILE A 146 1.77 19.29 3.57
C ILE A 146 3.24 19.56 3.90
N GLU A 147 3.55 19.55 5.19
CA GLU A 147 4.89 19.81 5.72
C GLU A 147 5.65 18.52 6.00
N GLU A 148 4.94 17.51 6.53
CA GLU A 148 5.54 16.24 6.94
C GLU A 148 4.55 15.08 6.79
N ILE A 149 5.07 13.93 6.39
CA ILE A 149 4.41 12.62 6.49
C ILE A 149 5.35 11.69 7.25
N THR A 150 4.85 11.06 8.29
CA THR A 150 5.58 10.08 9.08
C THR A 150 4.71 8.87 9.34
N GLY A 151 5.20 7.65 9.09
CA GLY A 151 4.35 6.49 9.23
C GLY A 151 5.05 5.21 9.65
N ILE A 152 4.34 4.39 10.41
CA ILE A 152 4.58 2.97 10.58
C ILE A 152 3.90 2.28 9.39
N LEU A 153 4.68 1.99 8.35
CA LEU A 153 4.17 1.60 7.04
C LEU A 153 4.24 0.08 6.78
N ASN A 154 4.83 -0.67 7.70
CA ASN A 154 5.00 -2.11 7.57
C ASN A 154 4.57 -2.82 8.86
N GLY A 155 3.61 -3.74 8.74
CA GLY A 155 3.03 -4.48 9.87
C GLY A 155 3.99 -5.54 10.43
N THR A 156 4.76 -6.21 9.58
CA THR A 156 5.72 -7.25 9.98
C THR A 156 6.79 -6.68 10.92
N THR A 157 7.42 -5.58 10.52
CA THR A 157 8.46 -4.93 11.34
C THR A 157 7.89 -4.34 12.62
N ASN A 158 6.70 -3.76 12.57
CA ASN A 158 6.06 -3.24 13.78
C ASN A 158 5.70 -4.37 14.76
N TYR A 159 5.24 -5.52 14.27
CA TYR A 159 5.01 -6.72 15.08
C TYR A 159 6.31 -7.20 15.75
N ILE A 160 7.38 -7.39 14.97
CA ILE A 160 8.68 -7.83 15.50
C ILE A 160 9.17 -6.90 16.61
N LEU A 161 9.18 -5.58 16.37
CA LEU A 161 9.59 -4.59 17.38
C LEU A 161 8.66 -4.62 18.61
N THR A 162 7.36 -4.81 18.42
CA THR A 162 6.41 -4.95 19.55
C THR A 162 6.75 -6.16 20.41
N ARG A 163 7.09 -7.32 19.79
CA ARG A 163 7.48 -8.53 20.53
C ARG A 163 8.82 -8.37 21.24
N MET A 164 9.79 -7.72 20.61
CA MET A 164 11.07 -7.39 21.27
C MET A 164 10.85 -6.50 22.51
N ILE A 165 10.00 -5.47 22.39
CA ILE A 165 9.73 -4.53 23.48
C ILE A 165 8.90 -5.17 24.59
N ARG A 166 7.81 -5.87 24.27
CA ARG A 166 6.86 -6.38 25.28
C ARG A 166 7.26 -7.71 25.90
N ALA A 167 7.86 -8.61 25.10
CA ALA A 167 8.18 -9.96 25.55
C ALA A 167 9.69 -10.19 25.75
N GLY A 168 10.54 -9.18 25.43
CA GLY A 168 11.98 -9.33 25.54
C GLY A 168 12.56 -10.36 24.58
N LEU A 169 11.87 -10.66 23.48
CA LEU A 169 12.35 -11.61 22.48
C LEU A 169 13.52 -11.02 21.69
N SER A 170 14.49 -11.86 21.34
CA SER A 170 15.49 -11.46 20.36
C SER A 170 14.83 -11.17 19.00
N PHE A 171 15.50 -10.40 18.13
CA PHE A 171 15.01 -10.17 16.76
C PHE A 171 14.70 -11.50 16.04
N GLY A 172 15.61 -12.49 16.13
CA GLY A 172 15.42 -13.78 15.47
C GLY A 172 14.25 -14.59 16.02
N ASP A 173 13.98 -14.53 17.34
CA ASP A 173 12.83 -15.19 17.95
C ASP A 173 11.51 -14.51 17.54
N ALA A 174 11.48 -13.19 17.57
CA ALA A 174 10.32 -12.41 17.16
C ALA A 174 9.98 -12.59 15.66
N LEU A 175 11.01 -12.70 14.81
CA LEU A 175 10.84 -13.02 13.38
C LEU A 175 10.26 -14.42 13.19
N ARG A 176 10.78 -15.43 13.87
CA ARG A 176 10.23 -16.80 13.78
C ARG A 176 8.77 -16.84 14.24
N GLU A 177 8.44 -16.12 15.32
CA GLU A 177 7.06 -16.00 15.77
C GLU A 177 6.16 -15.31 14.73
N ALA A 178 6.65 -14.24 14.10
CA ALA A 178 5.93 -13.56 13.01
C ALA A 178 5.67 -14.48 11.82
N GLN A 179 6.66 -15.31 11.44
CA GLN A 179 6.51 -16.30 10.36
C GLN A 179 5.51 -17.41 10.74
N ALA A 180 5.59 -17.93 11.96
CA ALA A 180 4.64 -18.95 12.45
C ALA A 180 3.18 -18.46 12.49
N ASN A 181 2.98 -17.17 12.77
CA ASN A 181 1.67 -16.52 12.78
C ASN A 181 1.21 -16.03 11.39
N GLY A 182 2.01 -16.21 10.33
CA GLY A 182 1.70 -15.76 8.98
C GLY A 182 1.80 -14.24 8.77
N TYR A 183 2.50 -13.52 9.67
CA TYR A 183 2.75 -12.08 9.55
C TYR A 183 4.04 -11.75 8.80
N ALA A 184 4.94 -12.71 8.61
CA ALA A 184 6.12 -12.62 7.77
C ALA A 184 6.16 -13.80 6.80
N GLU A 185 6.60 -13.53 5.57
CA GLU A 185 6.87 -14.57 4.56
C GLU A 185 8.15 -15.33 4.89
N GLN A 186 8.41 -16.43 4.16
CA GLN A 186 9.65 -17.19 4.31
C GLN A 186 10.89 -16.35 3.99
N ASP A 187 10.81 -15.52 2.94
CA ASP A 187 11.80 -14.47 2.67
C ASP A 187 11.22 -13.10 3.09
N PRO A 188 11.53 -12.61 4.30
CA PRO A 188 11.00 -11.36 4.83
C PRO A 188 11.86 -10.15 4.47
N THR A 189 12.87 -10.28 3.60
CA THR A 189 13.90 -9.26 3.32
C THR A 189 13.28 -7.91 2.98
N ALA A 190 12.25 -7.87 2.13
CA ALA A 190 11.60 -6.62 1.75
C ALA A 190 10.99 -5.86 2.94
N ASP A 191 10.54 -6.58 3.96
CA ASP A 191 9.98 -6.01 5.18
C ASP A 191 11.10 -5.58 6.15
N ILE A 192 11.95 -6.53 6.55
CA ILE A 192 12.92 -6.32 7.63
C ILE A 192 14.06 -5.36 7.25
N GLU A 193 14.39 -5.23 5.96
CA GLU A 193 15.35 -4.25 5.44
C GLU A 193 14.68 -2.89 5.11
N GLY A 194 13.35 -2.75 5.32
CA GLY A 194 12.63 -1.49 5.16
C GLY A 194 12.23 -1.14 3.73
N HIS A 195 12.45 -2.01 2.75
CA HIS A 195 12.16 -1.73 1.34
C HIS A 195 10.66 -1.53 1.06
N ASP A 196 9.80 -2.30 1.75
CA ASP A 196 8.35 -2.12 1.68
C ASP A 196 7.93 -0.72 2.18
N ALA A 197 8.44 -0.32 3.34
CA ALA A 197 8.19 1.01 3.91
C ALA A 197 8.75 2.13 3.01
N CYS A 198 9.90 1.90 2.37
CA CYS A 198 10.52 2.84 1.43
C CYS A 198 9.62 3.10 0.22
N ARG A 199 9.11 2.06 -0.43
CA ARG A 199 8.19 2.21 -1.57
C ARG A 199 6.95 3.02 -1.18
N LYS A 200 6.37 2.74 -0.01
CA LYS A 200 5.17 3.42 0.49
C LYS A 200 5.43 4.89 0.81
N ILE A 201 6.52 5.22 1.50
CA ILE A 201 6.83 6.64 1.79
C ILE A 201 7.17 7.41 0.50
N CYS A 202 7.79 6.78 -0.50
CA CYS A 202 8.02 7.40 -1.81
C CYS A 202 6.71 7.78 -2.50
N ILE A 203 5.71 6.90 -2.49
CA ILE A 203 4.39 7.17 -3.07
C ILE A 203 3.73 8.35 -2.35
N LEU A 204 3.66 8.31 -1.02
CA LEU A 204 3.04 9.37 -0.22
C LEU A 204 3.75 10.71 -0.40
N ALA A 205 5.07 10.72 -0.37
CA ALA A 205 5.88 11.92 -0.54
C ALA A 205 5.75 12.49 -1.96
N SER A 206 5.67 11.63 -2.98
CA SER A 206 5.47 12.06 -4.37
C SER A 206 4.15 12.80 -4.54
N LEU A 207 3.09 12.29 -3.93
CA LEU A 207 1.77 12.92 -3.95
C LEU A 207 1.74 14.23 -3.16
N ALA A 208 2.24 14.23 -1.94
CA ALA A 208 2.17 15.38 -1.05
C ALA A 208 3.04 16.55 -1.51
N PHE A 209 4.17 16.28 -2.16
CA PHE A 209 5.13 17.31 -2.55
C PHE A 209 5.17 17.61 -4.06
N GLY A 210 4.32 16.94 -4.84
CA GLY A 210 4.13 17.22 -6.27
C GLY A 210 5.34 16.89 -7.15
N ARG A 211 6.25 16.01 -6.69
CA ARG A 211 7.41 15.54 -7.50
C ARG A 211 7.66 14.06 -7.24
N HIS A 212 7.98 13.32 -8.30
CA HIS A 212 8.27 11.90 -8.16
C HIS A 212 9.55 11.65 -7.35
N ILE A 213 9.45 10.81 -6.32
CA ILE A 213 10.55 10.40 -5.46
C ILE A 213 10.74 8.90 -5.66
N TYR A 214 11.90 8.53 -6.19
CA TYR A 214 12.22 7.13 -6.49
C TYR A 214 12.79 6.42 -5.27
N PRO A 215 12.44 5.14 -5.01
CA PRO A 215 12.99 4.37 -3.89
C PRO A 215 14.52 4.38 -3.82
N ARG A 216 15.21 4.31 -4.97
CA ARG A 216 16.68 4.37 -5.04
C ARG A 216 17.31 5.68 -4.53
N GLN A 217 16.52 6.73 -4.35
CA GLN A 217 16.96 8.05 -3.85
C GLN A 217 16.76 8.21 -2.35
N VAL A 218 16.06 7.24 -1.71
CA VAL A 218 15.64 7.31 -0.31
C VAL A 218 16.53 6.42 0.54
N PRO A 219 17.36 6.99 1.43
CA PRO A 219 18.12 6.21 2.40
C PRO A 219 17.19 5.31 3.20
N THR A 220 17.52 4.04 3.27
CA THR A 220 16.67 3.03 3.90
C THR A 220 17.50 2.13 4.79
N GLU A 221 17.15 2.11 6.07
CA GLU A 221 17.72 1.23 7.08
C GLU A 221 16.57 0.40 7.71
N GLY A 222 16.73 -0.92 7.72
CA GLY A 222 15.77 -1.85 8.30
C GLY A 222 15.96 -2.07 9.80
N ILE A 223 15.39 -3.16 10.30
CA ILE A 223 15.43 -3.51 11.73
C ILE A 223 16.34 -4.69 12.05
N THR A 224 17.04 -5.24 11.08
CA THR A 224 17.91 -6.42 11.25
C THR A 224 19.07 -6.18 12.23
N GLY A 225 19.56 -4.94 12.30
CA GLY A 225 20.59 -4.50 13.27
C GLY A 225 20.07 -4.17 14.68
N VAL A 226 18.75 -4.16 14.89
CA VAL A 226 18.17 -3.78 16.19
C VAL A 226 18.35 -4.89 17.22
N THR A 227 18.87 -4.53 18.40
CA THR A 227 19.14 -5.44 19.50
C THR A 227 18.25 -5.17 20.73
N LEU A 228 18.24 -6.09 21.70
CA LEU A 228 17.58 -5.86 22.99
C LEU A 228 18.25 -4.73 23.79
N ALA A 229 19.55 -4.47 23.57
CA ALA A 229 20.22 -3.34 24.19
C ALA A 229 19.66 -2.00 23.68
N ASP A 230 19.34 -1.90 22.40
CA ASP A 230 18.70 -0.71 21.81
C ASP A 230 17.29 -0.52 22.37
N VAL A 231 16.53 -1.61 22.53
CA VAL A 231 15.20 -1.59 23.17
C VAL A 231 15.29 -1.09 24.62
N ALA A 232 16.23 -1.63 25.40
CA ALA A 232 16.44 -1.21 26.79
C ALA A 232 16.90 0.25 26.89
N TYR A 233 17.76 0.68 25.97
CA TYR A 233 18.19 2.09 25.90
C TYR A 233 17.00 3.01 25.56
N ALA A 234 16.19 2.66 24.57
CA ALA A 234 14.99 3.42 24.24
C ALA A 234 14.06 3.57 25.44
N ASP A 235 13.81 2.47 26.16
CA ASP A 235 12.96 2.45 27.36
C ASP A 235 13.52 3.35 28.46
N SER A 236 14.83 3.29 28.73
CA SER A 236 15.50 4.15 29.70
C SER A 236 15.37 5.66 29.40
N CYS A 237 15.20 6.00 28.11
CA CYS A 237 14.98 7.36 27.65
C CYS A 237 13.48 7.75 27.60
N GLY A 238 12.57 6.90 28.07
CA GLY A 238 11.12 7.15 27.99
C GLY A 238 10.57 7.05 26.57
N LYS A 239 11.25 6.33 25.66
CA LYS A 239 10.90 6.22 24.25
C LYS A 239 10.58 4.77 23.85
N LYS A 240 9.95 4.60 22.68
CA LYS A 240 9.79 3.30 22.03
C LYS A 240 10.48 3.29 20.68
N LEU A 241 11.03 2.14 20.32
CA LEU A 241 11.66 1.93 19.04
C LEU A 241 10.59 1.58 17.99
N LYS A 242 10.58 2.30 16.85
CA LYS A 242 9.68 2.08 15.73
C LYS A 242 10.45 2.21 14.43
N LEU A 243 10.11 1.39 13.41
CA LEU A 243 10.57 1.65 12.04
C LEU A 243 9.62 2.68 11.40
N LEU A 244 10.16 3.85 11.05
CA LEU A 244 9.37 4.92 10.43
C LEU A 244 9.85 5.21 9.01
N GLY A 245 8.89 5.30 8.09
CA GLY A 245 9.08 6.05 6.85
C GLY A 245 8.73 7.51 7.11
N ARG A 246 9.63 8.43 6.75
CA ARG A 246 9.46 9.86 7.01
C ARG A 246 9.79 10.69 5.78
N ALA A 247 8.95 11.67 5.48
CA ALA A 247 9.17 12.63 4.39
C ALA A 247 8.82 14.03 4.87
N ILE A 248 9.73 14.98 4.72
CA ILE A 248 9.64 16.33 5.28
C ILE A 248 9.95 17.35 4.18
N ARG A 249 9.12 18.39 4.08
CA ARG A 249 9.43 19.59 3.31
C ARG A 249 10.30 20.50 4.16
N ARG A 250 11.48 20.80 3.71
CA ARG A 250 12.40 21.72 4.37
C ARG A 250 12.04 23.16 4.06
N THR A 251 12.54 24.08 4.88
CA THR A 251 12.34 25.54 4.69
C THR A 251 12.94 26.07 3.40
N ASP A 252 13.95 25.38 2.83
CA ASP A 252 14.53 25.68 1.52
C ASP A 252 13.72 25.09 0.33
N GLY A 253 12.54 24.52 0.59
CA GLY A 253 11.67 23.90 -0.41
C GLY A 253 12.10 22.49 -0.84
N LYS A 254 13.24 21.99 -0.35
CA LYS A 254 13.67 20.61 -0.64
C LYS A 254 12.89 19.60 0.18
N VAL A 255 12.79 18.39 -0.35
CA VAL A 255 12.18 17.25 0.34
C VAL A 255 13.29 16.33 0.83
N CYS A 256 13.20 15.95 2.11
CA CYS A 256 14.01 14.90 2.72
C CYS A 256 13.11 13.72 2.99
N ALA A 257 13.40 12.54 2.43
CA ALA A 257 12.68 11.31 2.71
C ALA A 257 13.66 10.19 3.09
N TYR A 258 13.28 9.37 4.06
CA TYR A 258 14.09 8.24 4.52
C TYR A 258 13.26 7.21 5.30
N VAL A 259 13.81 6.01 5.47
CA VAL A 259 13.27 4.96 6.34
C VAL A 259 14.35 4.54 7.31
N ALA A 260 14.06 4.55 8.59
CA ALA A 260 15.01 4.10 9.63
C ALA A 260 14.29 3.73 10.93
N PRO A 261 14.95 2.97 11.84
CA PRO A 261 14.55 2.85 13.22
C PRO A 261 14.61 4.22 13.94
N HIS A 262 13.56 4.53 14.70
CA HIS A 262 13.43 5.79 15.45
C HIS A 262 13.11 5.55 16.90
N LEU A 263 13.65 6.43 17.75
CA LEU A 263 13.26 6.57 19.15
C LEU A 263 12.05 7.53 19.20
N VAL A 264 10.87 6.99 19.41
CA VAL A 264 9.60 7.74 19.42
C VAL A 264 9.20 7.99 20.87
N ASP A 265 8.94 9.25 21.21
CA ASP A 265 8.47 9.63 22.55
C ASP A 265 7.16 8.92 22.92
N ARG A 266 6.99 8.52 24.16
CA ARG A 266 5.79 7.79 24.61
C ARG A 266 4.53 8.61 24.47
N GLU A 267 4.61 9.92 24.48
CA GLU A 267 3.50 10.84 24.29
C GLU A 267 3.09 10.97 22.80
N ASN A 268 3.99 10.63 21.89
CA ASN A 268 3.67 10.65 20.45
C ASN A 268 2.68 9.51 20.13
N PRO A 269 1.54 9.79 19.46
CA PRO A 269 0.54 8.77 19.13
C PRO A 269 1.09 7.55 18.39
N LEU A 270 2.13 7.71 17.55
CA LEU A 270 2.78 6.60 16.85
C LEU A 270 3.43 5.58 17.80
N SER A 271 3.81 5.98 19.03
CA SER A 271 4.40 5.07 20.01
C SER A 271 3.42 3.98 20.48
N GLY A 272 2.11 4.29 20.46
CA GLY A 272 1.03 3.38 20.84
C GLY A 272 0.57 2.42 19.74
N VAL A 273 1.08 2.57 18.53
CA VAL A 273 0.75 1.68 17.40
C VAL A 273 1.57 0.39 17.53
N GLU A 274 0.93 -0.72 17.78
CA GLU A 274 1.58 -2.00 18.09
C GLU A 274 1.10 -3.13 17.18
N ASP A 275 1.73 -4.29 17.31
CA ASP A 275 1.44 -5.50 16.54
C ASP A 275 1.50 -5.25 15.02
N VAL A 276 0.55 -5.80 14.27
CA VAL A 276 0.48 -5.70 12.80
C VAL A 276 -0.18 -4.40 12.30
N PHE A 277 -0.50 -3.48 13.21
CA PHE A 277 -1.16 -2.24 12.83
C PHE A 277 -0.18 -1.22 12.23
N ASN A 278 -0.70 -0.43 11.32
CA ASN A 278 0.00 0.68 10.69
C ASN A 278 -0.65 2.01 11.10
N ALA A 279 0.13 3.08 11.01
CA ALA A 279 -0.38 4.43 11.17
C ALA A 279 0.42 5.41 10.31
N ILE A 280 -0.25 6.41 9.78
CA ILE A 280 0.33 7.46 8.97
C ILE A 280 -0.09 8.80 9.56
N ALA A 281 0.86 9.54 10.08
CA ALA A 281 0.68 10.90 10.56
C ALA A 281 1.03 11.87 9.43
N VAL A 282 0.18 12.86 9.22
CA VAL A 282 0.33 13.93 8.22
C VAL A 282 0.23 15.26 8.94
N ARG A 283 1.23 16.12 8.73
CA ARG A 283 1.22 17.51 9.20
C ARG A 283 0.99 18.46 8.04
N GLY A 284 -0.02 19.31 8.19
CA GLY A 284 -0.31 20.41 7.26
C GLY A 284 -0.32 21.74 7.98
N ASN A 285 -0.02 22.80 7.25
CA ASN A 285 0.10 24.16 7.79
C ASN A 285 -1.21 24.71 8.42
N ALA A 286 -2.36 24.27 7.97
CA ALA A 286 -3.64 24.74 8.48
C ALA A 286 -4.33 23.72 9.40
N ILE A 287 -4.24 22.42 9.09
CA ILE A 287 -4.92 21.37 9.86
C ILE A 287 -4.11 20.91 11.08
N GLY A 288 -2.79 21.17 11.09
CA GLY A 288 -1.88 20.60 12.10
C GLY A 288 -1.65 19.11 11.87
N ASP A 289 -1.58 18.34 12.95
CA ASP A 289 -1.31 16.89 12.89
C ASP A 289 -2.62 16.10 12.79
N VAL A 290 -2.71 15.23 11.79
CA VAL A 290 -3.76 14.22 11.67
C VAL A 290 -3.12 12.84 11.54
N MET A 291 -3.79 11.81 12.03
CA MET A 291 -3.28 10.43 11.97
C MET A 291 -4.36 9.48 11.43
N PHE A 292 -3.95 8.64 10.50
CA PHE A 292 -4.73 7.55 9.94
C PHE A 292 -4.19 6.22 10.49
N TYR A 293 -5.06 5.40 11.02
CA TYR A 293 -4.68 4.17 11.73
C TYR A 293 -5.56 3.00 11.30
N GLY A 294 -4.97 1.81 11.16
CA GLY A 294 -5.71 0.61 10.82
C GLY A 294 -4.81 -0.58 10.44
N ARG A 295 -5.41 -1.56 9.76
CA ARG A 295 -4.66 -2.70 9.21
C ARG A 295 -3.99 -2.29 7.90
N GLY A 296 -2.65 -2.33 7.90
CA GLY A 296 -1.82 -1.96 6.75
C GLY A 296 -1.74 -3.00 5.64
N ALA A 297 -2.29 -4.20 5.85
CA ALA A 297 -2.32 -5.31 4.90
C ALA A 297 -3.49 -6.26 5.22
N GLY A 298 -3.76 -7.19 4.31
CA GLY A 298 -4.75 -8.24 4.46
C GLY A 298 -5.67 -8.35 3.23
N LYS A 299 -6.22 -9.52 3.00
CA LYS A 299 -7.08 -9.82 1.83
C LYS A 299 -8.22 -8.80 1.68
N LEU A 300 -9.12 -8.77 2.65
CA LEU A 300 -10.31 -7.92 2.59
C LEU A 300 -10.00 -6.42 2.84
N PRO A 301 -9.11 -6.02 3.77
CA PRO A 301 -8.74 -4.62 3.91
C PRO A 301 -8.18 -4.02 2.62
N THR A 302 -7.26 -4.71 1.94
CA THR A 302 -6.68 -4.24 0.68
C THR A 302 -7.71 -4.25 -0.45
N ALA A 303 -8.53 -5.31 -0.54
CA ALA A 303 -9.62 -5.38 -1.52
C ALA A 303 -10.64 -4.25 -1.36
N SER A 304 -10.97 -3.89 -0.11
CA SER A 304 -11.86 -2.75 0.18
C SER A 304 -11.32 -1.42 -0.33
N ALA A 305 -10.00 -1.23 -0.29
CA ALA A 305 -9.37 -0.01 -0.84
C ALA A 305 -9.30 -0.01 -2.37
N VAL A 306 -9.37 -1.18 -3.00
CA VAL A 306 -9.46 -1.32 -4.47
C VAL A 306 -10.87 -0.98 -4.96
N VAL A 307 -11.91 -1.51 -4.30
CA VAL A 307 -13.33 -1.35 -4.66
C VAL A 307 -13.86 0.02 -4.25
#